data_6bcfae2be6ab80d6a28069db1564f4b2
#
_entry.id   6bcfae2be6ab80d6a28069db1564f4b2
#
_cell.length_a   1.000
_cell.length_b   1.000
_cell.length_c   1.000
_cell.angle_alpha   90.00
_cell.angle_beta   90.00
_cell.angle_gamma   90.00
#
_symmetry.space_group_name_H-M   'P 1'
#
loop_
_entity.id
_entity.type
_entity.pdbx_description
1 polymer ?
#
loop_
_entity_poly.entity_id
_entity_poly.type
_entity_poly.pdbx_seq_one_letter_code
_entity_poly.pdbx_strand_id
1 'polypeptide(L)'
;PVYTGSTPAFFDAVPVAREAIVVCACLSSVVGSVLAVAQSEVKRMLAYSSVSQYGLVVVGLAIGTRAALFGAVVHLVGHAIMKGGLFVAAGAVDDLTGARTVEEYAGLADRFPVLGGASAVLMLAMVGVPPAVGFAGKWYIALGAVRAGTWPVAAVIFVSTLLTLAYFAILVERMFVAPARTARSAMYHFPAKPTAGGTPTIASMRTALAPPR
;
A
#
# COMPACT_ATOMS: atom_id res chain seq x y z
N PRO A 1 36.48 8.37 0.25
CA PRO A 1 36.61 9.66 -0.39
C PRO A 1 36.10 9.63 -1.85
N VAL A 2 34.89 9.18 -2.10
CA VAL A 2 34.33 9.09 -3.48
C VAL A 2 32.96 9.78 -3.57
N TYR A 3 32.53 10.47 -2.53
CA TYR A 3 31.21 11.14 -2.51
C TYR A 3 31.34 12.67 -2.49
N THR A 4 32.13 13.23 -3.39
CA THR A 4 32.12 14.66 -3.68
C THR A 4 31.14 14.91 -4.82
N GLY A 5 29.92 15.32 -4.47
CA GLY A 5 29.05 15.97 -5.44
C GLY A 5 27.68 15.36 -5.59
N SER A 6 26.78 15.62 -4.68
CA SER A 6 25.33 15.80 -4.86
C SER A 6 24.49 15.61 -3.58
N THR A 7 25.09 15.67 -2.39
CA THR A 7 24.27 15.95 -1.21
C THR A 7 23.76 17.39 -1.36
N PRO A 8 22.48 17.67 -1.12
CA PRO A 8 22.04 19.05 -0.98
C PRO A 8 22.92 19.72 0.08
N ALA A 9 23.47 20.89 -0.21
CA ALA A 9 24.42 21.63 0.66
C ALA A 9 23.92 21.77 2.12
N PHE A 10 22.61 21.71 2.33
CA PHE A 10 21.97 21.69 3.63
C PHE A 10 22.38 20.48 4.49
N PHE A 11 22.47 19.28 3.91
CA PHE A 11 22.82 18.07 4.67
C PHE A 11 24.32 17.95 4.97
N ASP A 12 25.16 18.62 4.17
CA ASP A 12 26.58 18.70 4.45
C ASP A 12 26.86 19.65 5.62
N ALA A 13 26.00 20.68 5.80
CA ALA A 13 26.11 21.64 6.91
C ALA A 13 25.62 21.06 8.26
N VAL A 14 24.71 20.05 8.24
CA VAL A 14 24.13 19.49 9.48
C VAL A 14 24.06 17.96 9.41
N PRO A 15 25.21 17.25 9.54
CA PRO A 15 25.27 15.79 9.37
C PRO A 15 24.39 15.03 10.39
N VAL A 16 24.27 15.52 11.62
CA VAL A 16 23.43 14.91 12.67
C VAL A 16 21.95 14.92 12.26
N ALA A 17 21.48 15.99 11.63
CA ALA A 17 20.09 16.06 11.15
C ALA A 17 19.83 15.05 10.02
N ARG A 18 20.81 14.86 9.13
CA ARG A 18 20.72 13.84 8.08
C ARG A 18 20.58 12.44 8.66
N GLU A 19 21.44 12.09 9.62
CA GLU A 19 21.39 10.77 10.27
C GLU A 19 20.07 10.55 11.00
N ALA A 20 19.59 11.55 11.73
CA ALA A 20 18.29 11.50 12.40
C ALA A 20 17.13 11.27 11.40
N ILE A 21 17.14 11.97 10.25
CA ILE A 21 16.14 11.78 9.19
C ILE A 21 16.21 10.35 8.63
N VAL A 22 17.41 9.82 8.36
CA VAL A 22 17.56 8.45 7.85
C VAL A 22 17.01 7.44 8.86
N VAL A 23 17.33 7.58 10.15
CA VAL A 23 16.83 6.68 11.19
C VAL A 23 15.30 6.76 11.30
N CYS A 24 14.73 7.95 11.39
CA CYS A 24 13.28 8.13 11.47
C CYS A 24 12.56 7.56 10.23
N ALA A 25 13.13 7.76 9.05
CA ALA A 25 12.57 7.26 7.79
C ALA A 25 12.66 5.72 7.69
N CYS A 26 13.76 5.12 8.16
CA CYS A 26 13.89 3.67 8.26
C CYS A 26 12.87 3.08 9.25
N LEU A 27 12.72 3.70 10.43
CA LEU A 27 11.70 3.30 11.41
C LEU A 27 10.28 3.42 10.83
N SER A 28 9.98 4.54 10.16
CA SER A 28 8.70 4.75 9.47
C SER A 28 8.43 3.64 8.44
N SER A 29 9.47 3.25 7.68
CA SER A 29 9.32 2.20 6.67
C SER A 29 9.00 0.84 7.31
N VAL A 30 9.70 0.44 8.37
CA VAL A 30 9.46 -0.85 9.02
C VAL A 30 8.13 -0.84 9.80
N VAL A 31 7.92 0.16 10.66
CA VAL A 31 6.71 0.27 11.49
C VAL A 31 5.47 0.38 10.60
N GLY A 32 5.51 1.20 9.54
CA GLY A 32 4.41 1.31 8.59
C GLY A 32 4.08 -0.03 7.92
N SER A 33 5.10 -0.81 7.54
CA SER A 33 4.90 -2.15 6.96
C SER A 33 4.30 -3.14 7.97
N VAL A 34 4.80 -3.15 9.20
CA VAL A 34 4.27 -4.02 10.28
C VAL A 34 2.81 -3.68 10.60
N LEU A 35 2.52 -2.38 10.71
CA LEU A 35 1.14 -1.94 10.94
C LEU A 35 0.23 -2.27 9.76
N ALA A 36 0.72 -2.24 8.52
CA ALA A 36 -0.05 -2.65 7.34
C ALA A 36 -0.42 -4.14 7.39
N VAL A 37 0.54 -5.02 7.77
CA VAL A 37 0.27 -6.47 7.95
C VAL A 37 -0.81 -6.72 9.00
N ALA A 38 -0.84 -5.92 10.07
CA ALA A 38 -1.76 -6.08 11.19
C ALA A 38 -3.19 -5.57 10.91
N GLN A 39 -3.45 -4.95 9.73
CA GLN A 39 -4.78 -4.42 9.42
C GLN A 39 -5.69 -5.47 8.80
N SER A 40 -6.93 -5.51 9.29
CA SER A 40 -8.02 -6.27 8.66
C SER A 40 -8.73 -5.46 7.56
N GLU A 41 -8.77 -4.14 7.67
CA GLU A 41 -9.41 -3.23 6.72
C GLU A 41 -8.47 -2.87 5.56
N VAL A 42 -8.91 -3.12 4.31
CA VAL A 42 -8.05 -2.92 3.11
C VAL A 42 -7.62 -1.46 2.94
N LYS A 43 -8.52 -0.49 3.12
CA LYS A 43 -8.16 0.94 3.00
C LYS A 43 -7.15 1.38 4.06
N ARG A 44 -7.26 0.87 5.30
CA ARG A 44 -6.29 1.15 6.38
C ARG A 44 -4.95 0.47 6.12
N MET A 45 -4.94 -0.78 5.64
CA MET A 45 -3.74 -1.48 5.20
C MET A 45 -3.02 -0.68 4.11
N LEU A 46 -3.74 -0.17 3.11
CA LEU A 46 -3.19 0.70 2.07
C LEU A 46 -2.63 2.01 2.65
N ALA A 47 -3.27 2.62 3.65
CA ALA A 47 -2.78 3.84 4.29
C ALA A 47 -1.46 3.61 5.02
N TYR A 48 -1.35 2.59 5.89
CA TYR A 48 -0.11 2.26 6.59
C TYR A 48 1.01 1.85 5.63
N SER A 49 0.68 1.12 4.56
CA SER A 49 1.67 0.81 3.54
C SER A 49 2.17 2.06 2.80
N SER A 50 1.39 3.15 2.72
CA SER A 50 1.89 4.43 2.20
C SER A 50 2.93 5.05 3.13
N VAL A 51 2.71 5.01 4.44
CA VAL A 51 3.69 5.49 5.44
C VAL A 51 5.03 4.77 5.24
N SER A 52 4.99 3.45 5.07
CA SER A 52 6.19 2.65 4.80
C SER A 52 6.92 3.09 3.52
N GLN A 53 6.21 3.24 2.42
CA GLN A 53 6.82 3.56 1.13
C GLN A 53 7.36 5.00 1.08
N TYR A 54 6.70 5.95 1.75
CA TYR A 54 7.24 7.31 1.91
C TYR A 54 8.50 7.32 2.78
N GLY A 55 8.61 6.43 3.77
CA GLY A 55 9.85 6.23 4.52
C GLY A 55 11.01 5.91 3.57
N LEU A 56 10.82 5.00 2.60
CA LEU A 56 11.85 4.68 1.60
C LEU A 56 12.21 5.88 0.70
N VAL A 57 11.23 6.69 0.30
CA VAL A 57 11.48 7.92 -0.48
C VAL A 57 12.36 8.89 0.31
N VAL A 58 12.00 9.15 1.58
CA VAL A 58 12.75 10.07 2.46
C VAL A 58 14.17 9.55 2.70
N VAL A 59 14.36 8.24 2.90
CA VAL A 59 15.68 7.62 2.98
C VAL A 59 16.51 7.91 1.72
N GLY A 60 15.93 7.69 0.53
CA GLY A 60 16.61 7.94 -0.74
C GLY A 60 17.04 9.41 -0.91
N LEU A 61 16.18 10.35 -0.49
CA LEU A 61 16.48 11.79 -0.50
C LEU A 61 17.59 12.13 0.50
N ALA A 62 17.56 11.57 1.71
CA ALA A 62 18.53 11.85 2.77
C ALA A 62 19.91 11.26 2.48
N ILE A 63 20.02 10.10 1.81
CA ILE A 63 21.29 9.53 1.33
C ILE A 63 21.95 10.48 0.32
N GLY A 64 21.18 11.09 -0.57
CA GLY A 64 21.64 12.16 -1.46
C GLY A 64 22.54 11.72 -2.62
N THR A 65 22.86 10.43 -2.79
CA THR A 65 23.60 9.96 -3.96
C THR A 65 22.74 10.09 -5.23
N ARG A 66 23.37 10.27 -6.39
CA ARG A 66 22.62 10.37 -7.67
C ARG A 66 21.67 9.19 -7.89
N ALA A 67 22.13 7.98 -7.55
CA ALA A 67 21.31 6.78 -7.68
C ALA A 67 20.13 6.79 -6.71
N ALA A 68 20.35 7.13 -5.43
CA ALA A 68 19.29 7.18 -4.43
C ALA A 68 18.27 8.27 -4.73
N LEU A 69 18.70 9.46 -5.16
CA LEU A 69 17.82 10.56 -5.58
C LEU A 69 16.94 10.16 -6.77
N PHE A 70 17.57 9.59 -7.81
CA PHE A 70 16.84 9.07 -8.96
C PHE A 70 15.81 8.03 -8.55
N GLY A 71 16.22 7.04 -7.72
CA GLY A 71 15.34 6.01 -7.19
C GLY A 71 14.19 6.59 -6.36
N ALA A 72 14.45 7.59 -5.50
CA ALA A 72 13.43 8.24 -4.69
C ALA A 72 12.36 8.94 -5.56
N VAL A 73 12.75 9.67 -6.59
CA VAL A 73 11.82 10.35 -7.52
C VAL A 73 11.00 9.32 -8.31
N VAL A 74 11.65 8.30 -8.88
CA VAL A 74 10.98 7.22 -9.62
C VAL A 74 9.99 6.48 -8.71
N HIS A 75 10.42 6.18 -7.48
CA HIS A 75 9.57 5.51 -6.51
C HIS A 75 8.37 6.37 -6.09
N LEU A 76 8.57 7.67 -5.86
CA LEU A 76 7.52 8.62 -5.49
C LEU A 76 6.44 8.69 -6.57
N VAL A 77 6.83 8.89 -7.83
CA VAL A 77 5.89 8.98 -8.96
C VAL A 77 5.18 7.66 -9.18
N GLY A 78 5.93 6.55 -9.22
CA GLY A 78 5.35 5.22 -9.37
C GLY A 78 4.39 4.87 -8.23
N HIS A 79 4.77 5.20 -6.98
CA HIS A 79 3.93 5.00 -5.79
C HIS A 79 2.61 5.77 -5.89
N ALA A 80 2.65 7.04 -6.30
CA ALA A 80 1.45 7.86 -6.46
C ALA A 80 0.45 7.22 -7.44
N ILE A 81 0.92 6.73 -8.59
CA ILE A 81 0.09 6.06 -9.60
C ILE A 81 -0.47 4.74 -9.05
N MET A 82 0.39 3.87 -8.51
CA MET A 82 -0.02 2.57 -8.01
C MET A 82 -1.00 2.69 -6.83
N LYS A 83 -0.72 3.60 -5.89
CA LYS A 83 -1.59 3.84 -4.73
C LYS A 83 -2.92 4.47 -5.11
N GLY A 84 -2.88 5.48 -5.97
CA GLY A 84 -4.11 6.08 -6.50
C GLY A 84 -5.02 5.01 -7.12
N GLY A 85 -4.46 4.15 -7.98
CA GLY A 85 -5.19 3.04 -8.58
C GLY A 85 -5.74 2.05 -7.55
N LEU A 86 -4.95 1.67 -6.53
CA LEU A 86 -5.40 0.75 -5.47
C LEU A 86 -6.50 1.35 -4.58
N PHE A 87 -6.42 2.65 -4.25
CA PHE A 87 -7.48 3.32 -3.49
C PHE A 87 -8.77 3.46 -4.29
N VAL A 88 -8.68 3.76 -5.60
CA VAL A 88 -9.84 3.78 -6.51
C VAL A 88 -10.45 2.38 -6.61
N ALA A 89 -9.63 1.35 -6.77
CA ALA A 89 -10.11 -0.03 -6.81
C ALA A 89 -10.80 -0.44 -5.50
N ALA A 90 -10.20 -0.11 -4.34
CA ALA A 90 -10.79 -0.37 -3.03
C ALA A 90 -12.08 0.44 -2.79
N GLY A 91 -12.19 1.63 -3.37
CA GLY A 91 -13.43 2.40 -3.38
C GLY A 91 -14.51 1.72 -4.21
N ALA A 92 -14.18 1.29 -5.42
CA ALA A 92 -15.09 0.58 -6.32
C ALA A 92 -15.60 -0.74 -5.70
N VAL A 93 -14.72 -1.50 -5.02
CA VAL A 93 -15.13 -2.73 -4.29
C VAL A 93 -16.12 -2.38 -3.17
N ASP A 94 -15.84 -1.36 -2.36
CA ASP A 94 -16.74 -0.91 -1.29
C ASP A 94 -18.10 -0.47 -1.85
N ASP A 95 -18.13 0.27 -2.95
CA ASP A 95 -19.37 0.75 -3.57
C ASP A 95 -20.19 -0.38 -4.24
N LEU A 96 -19.52 -1.35 -4.88
CA LEU A 96 -20.18 -2.44 -5.60
C LEU A 96 -20.61 -3.59 -4.69
N THR A 97 -19.89 -3.84 -3.59
CA THR A 97 -20.07 -5.04 -2.77
C THR A 97 -20.27 -4.75 -1.29
N GLY A 98 -19.93 -3.57 -0.80
CA GLY A 98 -19.86 -3.24 0.62
C GLY A 98 -18.63 -3.82 1.34
N ALA A 99 -17.79 -4.60 0.65
CA ALA A 99 -16.64 -5.28 1.23
C ALA A 99 -15.52 -4.28 1.59
N ARG A 100 -15.02 -4.35 2.83
CA ARG A 100 -13.99 -3.45 3.38
C ARG A 100 -12.83 -4.19 3.99
N THR A 101 -13.06 -5.41 4.47
CA THR A 101 -12.03 -6.23 5.12
C THR A 101 -11.36 -7.18 4.12
N VAL A 102 -10.15 -7.63 4.47
CA VAL A 102 -9.38 -8.59 3.67
C VAL A 102 -10.17 -9.91 3.46
N GLU A 103 -10.90 -10.35 4.48
CA GLU A 103 -11.74 -11.55 4.41
C GLU A 103 -12.92 -11.40 3.45
N GLU A 104 -13.52 -10.21 3.40
CA GLU A 104 -14.66 -9.92 2.52
C GLU A 104 -14.25 -9.81 1.04
N TYR A 105 -12.95 -9.70 0.73
CA TYR A 105 -12.43 -9.75 -0.63
C TYR A 105 -12.38 -11.16 -1.21
N ALA A 106 -12.78 -12.20 -0.46
CA ALA A 106 -12.79 -13.60 -0.93
C ALA A 106 -13.62 -13.77 -2.21
N GLY A 107 -12.99 -14.36 -3.24
CA GLY A 107 -13.63 -14.61 -4.54
C GLY A 107 -13.96 -13.36 -5.35
N LEU A 108 -13.37 -12.21 -5.02
CA LEU A 108 -13.61 -10.96 -5.75
C LEU A 108 -13.22 -11.06 -7.23
N ALA A 109 -12.14 -11.76 -7.54
CA ALA A 109 -11.64 -11.90 -8.91
C ALA A 109 -12.57 -12.73 -9.79
N ASP A 110 -13.28 -13.71 -9.23
CA ASP A 110 -14.29 -14.50 -9.96
C ASP A 110 -15.50 -13.64 -10.36
N ARG A 111 -15.86 -12.71 -9.47
CA ARG A 111 -17.03 -11.84 -9.68
C ARG A 111 -16.70 -10.61 -10.53
N PHE A 112 -15.52 -10.03 -10.33
CA PHE A 112 -15.04 -8.81 -11.01
C PHE A 112 -13.62 -9.03 -11.53
N PRO A 113 -13.39 -9.82 -12.60
CA PRO A 113 -12.07 -10.25 -13.03
C PRO A 113 -11.17 -9.09 -13.45
N VAL A 114 -11.72 -8.06 -14.08
CA VAL A 114 -10.94 -6.87 -14.48
C VAL A 114 -10.48 -6.08 -13.27
N LEU A 115 -11.35 -5.85 -12.29
CA LEU A 115 -11.03 -5.13 -11.06
C LEU A 115 -10.04 -5.90 -10.20
N GLY A 116 -10.25 -7.22 -10.06
CA GLY A 116 -9.33 -8.12 -9.36
C GLY A 116 -7.96 -8.17 -10.03
N GLY A 117 -7.92 -8.37 -11.34
CA GLY A 117 -6.68 -8.42 -12.13
C GLY A 117 -5.90 -7.10 -12.08
N ALA A 118 -6.56 -5.97 -12.28
CA ALA A 118 -5.93 -4.65 -12.17
C ALA A 118 -5.35 -4.40 -10.77
N SER A 119 -6.10 -4.74 -9.73
CA SER A 119 -5.63 -4.63 -8.34
C SER A 119 -4.39 -5.50 -8.08
N ALA A 120 -4.38 -6.75 -8.55
CA ALA A 120 -3.24 -7.66 -8.42
C ALA A 120 -2.00 -7.14 -9.13
N VAL A 121 -2.13 -6.61 -10.35
CA VAL A 121 -1.02 -6.00 -11.10
C VAL A 121 -0.43 -4.81 -10.34
N LEU A 122 -1.28 -3.93 -9.81
CA LEU A 122 -0.82 -2.78 -9.02
C LEU A 122 -0.15 -3.22 -7.70
N MET A 123 -0.65 -4.25 -7.04
CA MET A 123 -0.03 -4.83 -5.83
C MET A 123 1.34 -5.43 -6.14
N LEU A 124 1.48 -6.22 -7.22
CA LEU A 124 2.76 -6.78 -7.65
C LEU A 124 3.76 -5.68 -8.02
N ALA A 125 3.30 -4.63 -8.68
CA ALA A 125 4.13 -3.47 -8.97
C ALA A 125 4.59 -2.74 -7.70
N MET A 126 3.74 -2.64 -6.66
CA MET A 126 4.08 -2.08 -5.34
C MET A 126 5.09 -2.93 -4.58
N VAL A 127 4.96 -4.25 -4.62
CA VAL A 127 5.97 -5.18 -4.06
C VAL A 127 7.32 -4.94 -4.72
N GLY A 128 7.31 -4.65 -6.02
CA GLY A 128 8.53 -4.42 -6.78
C GLY A 128 8.98 -5.68 -7.52
N VAL A 129 8.04 -6.35 -8.18
CA VAL A 129 8.37 -7.44 -9.11
C VAL A 129 8.88 -6.84 -10.42
N PRO A 130 10.06 -7.25 -10.94
CA PRO A 130 10.55 -6.77 -12.24
C PRO A 130 9.57 -7.13 -13.37
N PRO A 131 9.34 -6.26 -14.35
CA PRO A 131 9.99 -4.97 -14.65
C PRO A 131 9.26 -3.74 -14.07
N ALA A 132 8.48 -3.88 -13.02
CA ALA A 132 7.62 -2.81 -12.50
C ALA A 132 8.43 -1.61 -11.95
N VAL A 133 7.81 -0.42 -12.01
CA VAL A 133 8.40 0.82 -11.53
C VAL A 133 8.75 0.80 -10.03
N GLY A 134 7.97 0.03 -9.23
CA GLY A 134 8.27 -0.17 -7.81
C GLY A 134 9.59 -0.90 -7.56
N PHE A 135 9.96 -1.84 -8.43
CA PHE A 135 11.29 -2.46 -8.40
C PHE A 135 12.38 -1.43 -8.71
N ALA A 136 12.25 -0.71 -9.82
CA ALA A 136 13.26 0.25 -10.24
C ALA A 136 13.56 1.28 -9.14
N GLY A 137 12.50 1.88 -8.55
CA GLY A 137 12.67 2.85 -7.46
C GLY A 137 13.45 2.28 -6.28
N LYS A 138 13.02 1.15 -5.73
CA LYS A 138 13.68 0.48 -4.59
C LYS A 138 15.10 0.05 -4.90
N TRP A 139 15.33 -0.48 -6.11
CA TRP A 139 16.65 -0.90 -6.57
C TRP A 139 17.64 0.25 -6.56
N TYR A 140 17.28 1.41 -7.15
CA TYR A 140 18.18 2.56 -7.20
C TYR A 140 18.41 3.20 -5.83
N ILE A 141 17.41 3.20 -4.93
CA ILE A 141 17.60 3.64 -3.53
C ILE A 141 18.59 2.71 -2.83
N ALA A 142 18.41 1.38 -2.93
CA ALA A 142 19.29 0.39 -2.34
C ALA A 142 20.72 0.48 -2.89
N LEU A 143 20.86 0.61 -4.22
CA LEU A 143 22.15 0.80 -4.88
C LEU A 143 22.85 2.07 -4.37
N GLY A 144 22.11 3.16 -4.20
CA GLY A 144 22.62 4.40 -3.62
C GLY A 144 23.06 4.22 -2.18
N ALA A 145 22.30 3.49 -1.36
CA ALA A 145 22.64 3.19 0.03
C ALA A 145 23.93 2.35 0.14
N VAL A 146 24.05 1.31 -0.67
CA VAL A 146 25.25 0.46 -0.71
C VAL A 146 26.47 1.26 -1.13
N ARG A 147 26.38 2.10 -2.17
CA ARG A 147 27.46 2.97 -2.63
C ARG A 147 27.86 4.02 -1.60
N ALA A 148 26.93 4.45 -0.75
CA ALA A 148 27.19 5.35 0.37
C ALA A 148 27.79 4.66 1.60
N GLY A 149 27.95 3.33 1.56
CA GLY A 149 28.42 2.56 2.72
C GLY A 149 27.36 2.36 3.82
N THR A 150 26.09 2.72 3.56
CA THR A 150 24.97 2.62 4.52
C THR A 150 24.22 1.29 4.36
N TRP A 151 24.91 0.18 4.56
CA TRP A 151 24.37 -1.17 4.43
C TRP A 151 23.11 -1.46 5.26
N PRO A 152 22.97 -0.94 6.51
CA PRO A 152 21.75 -1.14 7.29
C PRO A 152 20.49 -0.63 6.57
N VAL A 153 20.61 0.44 5.80
CA VAL A 153 19.50 0.98 5.01
C VAL A 153 19.07 0.00 3.92
N ALA A 154 20.01 -0.63 3.24
CA ALA A 154 19.68 -1.65 2.23
C ALA A 154 18.95 -2.85 2.86
N ALA A 155 19.35 -3.27 4.07
CA ALA A 155 18.65 -4.31 4.82
C ALA A 155 17.21 -3.89 5.20
N VAL A 156 17.00 -2.64 5.62
CA VAL A 156 15.65 -2.10 5.91
C VAL A 156 14.77 -2.11 4.66
N ILE A 157 15.30 -1.72 3.50
CA ILE A 157 14.56 -1.76 2.21
C ILE A 157 14.13 -3.20 1.91
N PHE A 158 15.02 -4.17 2.10
CA PHE A 158 14.72 -5.58 1.87
C PHE A 158 13.63 -6.10 2.82
N VAL A 159 13.76 -5.85 4.13
CA VAL A 159 12.77 -6.25 5.14
C VAL A 159 11.39 -5.62 4.85
N SER A 160 11.36 -4.30 4.58
CA SER A 160 10.12 -3.60 4.23
C SER A 160 9.48 -4.17 2.96
N THR A 161 10.29 -4.60 1.98
CA THR A 161 9.79 -5.22 0.75
C THR A 161 9.18 -6.60 1.02
N LEU A 162 9.80 -7.43 1.88
CA LEU A 162 9.24 -8.71 2.29
C LEU A 162 7.90 -8.55 3.04
N LEU A 163 7.81 -7.56 3.94
CA LEU A 163 6.55 -7.24 4.62
C LEU A 163 5.49 -6.74 3.63
N THR A 164 5.89 -5.97 2.62
CA THR A 164 5.00 -5.52 1.53
C THR A 164 4.46 -6.71 0.74
N LEU A 165 5.32 -7.66 0.43
CA LEU A 165 4.92 -8.91 -0.22
C LEU A 165 3.92 -9.68 0.65
N ALA A 166 4.16 -9.78 1.96
CA ALA A 166 3.32 -10.55 2.87
C ALA A 166 1.86 -10.06 2.88
N TYR A 167 1.61 -8.78 3.14
CA TYR A 167 0.22 -8.29 3.21
C TYR A 167 -0.47 -8.26 1.84
N PHE A 168 0.24 -8.01 0.75
CA PHE A 168 -0.38 -8.08 -0.57
C PHE A 168 -0.59 -9.53 -1.05
N ALA A 169 0.29 -10.46 -0.69
CA ALA A 169 0.08 -11.88 -0.97
C ALA A 169 -1.18 -12.41 -0.29
N ILE A 170 -1.41 -12.05 0.99
CA ILE A 170 -2.64 -12.40 1.71
C ILE A 170 -3.87 -11.85 0.99
N LEU A 171 -3.85 -10.58 0.55
CA LEU A 171 -4.99 -9.98 -0.13
C LEU A 171 -5.23 -10.62 -1.51
N VAL A 172 -4.18 -10.88 -2.29
CA VAL A 172 -4.28 -11.57 -3.59
C VAL A 172 -4.80 -13.00 -3.41
N GLU A 173 -4.29 -13.74 -2.43
CA GLU A 173 -4.80 -15.07 -2.10
C GLU A 173 -6.30 -15.04 -1.82
N ARG A 174 -6.78 -14.11 -1.00
CA ARG A 174 -8.21 -13.96 -0.72
C ARG A 174 -9.01 -13.65 -1.98
N MET A 175 -8.52 -12.76 -2.83
CA MET A 175 -9.22 -12.35 -4.05
C MET A 175 -9.35 -13.47 -5.09
N PHE A 176 -8.33 -14.32 -5.23
CA PHE A 176 -8.23 -15.29 -6.33
C PHE A 176 -8.41 -16.75 -5.91
N VAL A 177 -8.05 -17.13 -4.68
CA VAL A 177 -8.00 -18.52 -4.24
C VAL A 177 -9.11 -18.86 -3.26
N ALA A 178 -9.47 -17.94 -2.37
CA ALA A 178 -10.50 -18.20 -1.38
C ALA A 178 -11.89 -18.30 -2.04
N PRO A 179 -12.65 -19.36 -1.75
CA PRO A 179 -13.95 -19.54 -2.39
C PRO A 179 -14.94 -18.46 -1.98
N ALA A 180 -15.72 -17.96 -2.95
CA ALA A 180 -16.75 -16.91 -2.78
C ALA A 180 -17.85 -17.25 -1.73
N ARG A 181 -17.89 -18.48 -1.23
CA ARG A 181 -18.84 -18.95 -0.21
C ARG A 181 -18.73 -18.17 1.11
N THR A 182 -17.52 -17.74 1.49
CA THR A 182 -17.30 -16.98 2.73
C THR A 182 -17.83 -15.54 2.63
N ALA A 183 -17.75 -14.94 1.44
CA ALA A 183 -18.27 -13.60 1.16
C ALA A 183 -19.82 -13.57 1.17
N ARG A 184 -20.48 -14.67 0.79
CA ARG A 184 -21.94 -14.73 0.72
C ARG A 184 -22.59 -14.65 2.10
N SER A 185 -21.97 -15.21 3.14
CA SER A 185 -22.49 -15.14 4.52
C SER A 185 -22.38 -13.75 5.13
N ALA A 186 -21.29 -13.02 4.82
CA ALA A 186 -21.09 -11.64 5.28
C ALA A 186 -21.99 -10.64 4.55
N MET A 187 -22.27 -10.87 3.26
CA MET A 187 -23.03 -9.96 2.39
C MET A 187 -24.56 -9.93 2.71
N TYR A 188 -25.11 -10.99 3.32
CA TYR A 188 -26.53 -11.00 3.73
C TYR A 188 -26.84 -10.17 4.98
N HIS A 189 -25.84 -9.61 5.65
CA HIS A 189 -26.01 -8.78 6.86
C HIS A 189 -25.93 -7.28 6.60
N PHE A 190 -25.73 -6.82 5.36
CA PHE A 190 -25.74 -5.39 5.05
C PHE A 190 -27.07 -4.98 4.42
N PRO A 191 -27.86 -4.10 5.07
CA PRO A 191 -28.96 -3.43 4.40
C PRO A 191 -28.39 -2.63 3.22
N ALA A 192 -28.99 -2.75 2.05
CA ALA A 192 -28.64 -1.97 0.87
C ALA A 192 -28.51 -0.49 1.26
N LYS A 193 -27.34 0.12 0.97
CA LYS A 193 -27.10 1.54 1.21
C LYS A 193 -28.22 2.33 0.52
N PRO A 194 -28.99 3.18 1.20
CA PRO A 194 -30.01 3.99 0.54
C PRO A 194 -29.31 4.85 -0.53
N THR A 195 -29.74 4.69 -1.77
CA THR A 195 -29.29 5.52 -2.89
C THR A 195 -29.54 6.99 -2.50
N ALA A 196 -28.47 7.82 -2.52
CA ALA A 196 -28.56 9.23 -2.24
C ALA A 196 -29.56 9.87 -3.23
N GLY A 197 -30.78 10.15 -2.78
CA GLY A 197 -31.84 10.74 -3.59
C GLY A 197 -33.26 10.20 -3.35
N GLY A 198 -33.40 9.06 -2.69
CA GLY A 198 -34.74 8.52 -2.37
C GLY A 198 -35.16 8.88 -0.93
N THR A 199 -36.12 9.76 -0.75
CA THR A 199 -36.83 9.93 0.54
C THR A 199 -37.41 8.56 0.95
N PRO A 200 -37.14 8.06 2.17
CA PRO A 200 -37.68 6.77 2.60
C PRO A 200 -39.21 6.87 2.65
N THR A 201 -39.87 6.08 1.83
CA THR A 201 -41.32 5.97 1.85
C THR A 201 -41.74 5.29 3.15
N ILE A 202 -42.83 5.76 3.78
CA ILE A 202 -43.38 5.21 5.05
C ILE A 202 -43.58 3.68 5.00
N ALA A 203 -43.77 3.11 3.81
CA ALA A 203 -43.86 1.67 3.58
C ALA A 203 -42.51 0.92 3.89
N SER A 204 -41.35 1.51 3.60
CA SER A 204 -40.03 0.89 3.86
C SER A 204 -39.66 0.93 5.34
N MET A 205 -40.17 1.89 6.09
CA MET A 205 -39.98 1.97 7.55
C MET A 205 -40.81 0.92 8.31
N ARG A 206 -41.98 0.55 7.81
CA ARG A 206 -42.83 -0.50 8.43
C ARG A 206 -42.24 -1.90 8.32
N THR A 207 -41.54 -2.21 7.23
CA THR A 207 -40.90 -3.53 7.05
C THR A 207 -39.63 -3.70 7.92
N ALA A 208 -38.95 -2.59 8.26
CA ALA A 208 -37.76 -2.62 9.13
C ALA A 208 -38.09 -2.75 10.63
N LEU A 209 -39.36 -2.52 11.02
CA LEU A 209 -39.83 -2.56 12.43
C LEU A 209 -40.64 -3.81 12.77
N ALA A 210 -40.82 -4.78 11.84
CA ALA A 210 -41.52 -6.02 12.14
C ALA A 210 -40.62 -6.98 12.97
N PRO A 211 -41.11 -7.51 14.11
CA PRO A 211 -40.34 -8.45 14.92
C PRO A 211 -40.10 -9.76 14.14
N PRO A 212 -38.97 -10.45 14.36
CA PRO A 212 -38.69 -11.73 13.74
C PRO A 212 -39.73 -12.78 14.20
N ARG A 213 -40.29 -13.54 13.26
CA ARG A 213 -41.10 -14.71 13.53
C ARG A 213 -40.23 -15.90 13.85
#